data_9c543cc19905b46ca92fa171e0d7d4f2
#
_entry.id   9c543cc19905b46ca92fa171e0d7d4f2
#
_cell.length_a   1.000
_cell.length_b   1.000
_cell.length_c   1.000
_cell.angle_alpha   90.00
_cell.angle_beta   90.00
_cell.angle_gamma   90.00
#
_symmetry.space_group_name_H-M   'P 1'
#
loop_
_entity.id
_entity.type
_entity.pdbx_description
1 polymer ?
#
loop_
_entity_poly.entity_id
_entity_poly.type
_entity_poly.pdbx_seq_one_letter_code
_entity_poly.pdbx_strand_id
1 'polypeptide(L)'
;ASRLGKRRISFQGDHYDVNESERHDALDLGATAVGCRDLLKSIRSNGLRRRNRLEDWNIICDQEVEGSSIPDLIVSSVTSRCFSRQLVIQLNEFSPELTNIKVKVLIVQRSDQAAFIISGPLGECKRKTVDNDTTWARLSSSGINTTIEIVEGIEWS
;
A
#
# COMPACT_ATOMS: atom_id res chain seq x y z
N ALA A 1 -10.90 -6.91 14.24
CA ALA A 1 -10.32 -7.11 12.91
C ALA A 1 -10.03 -8.59 12.65
N SER A 2 -9.23 -9.27 13.46
CA SER A 2 -8.88 -10.71 13.28
C SER A 2 -10.10 -11.64 13.21
N ARG A 3 -11.15 -11.38 13.99
CA ARG A 3 -12.41 -12.17 13.94
C ARG A 3 -13.19 -12.01 12.63
N LEU A 4 -12.92 -10.94 11.87
CA LEU A 4 -13.49 -10.68 10.55
C LEU A 4 -12.55 -11.11 9.42
N GLY A 5 -11.45 -11.81 9.73
CA GLY A 5 -10.44 -12.16 8.73
C GLY A 5 -9.69 -10.97 8.13
N LYS A 6 -9.83 -9.75 8.70
CA LYS A 6 -9.12 -8.58 8.20
C LYS A 6 -7.63 -8.66 8.51
N ARG A 7 -6.83 -8.43 7.50
CA ARG A 7 -5.37 -8.51 7.53
C ARG A 7 -4.77 -7.22 8.08
N ARG A 8 -3.61 -7.33 8.71
CA ARG A 8 -2.89 -6.16 9.21
C ARG A 8 -2.53 -5.17 8.10
N ILE A 9 -2.20 -5.65 6.93
CA ILE A 9 -1.85 -4.84 5.76
C ILE A 9 -3.04 -3.97 5.27
N SER A 10 -4.27 -4.40 5.50
CA SER A 10 -5.47 -3.62 5.17
C SER A 10 -5.77 -2.51 6.20
N PHE A 11 -4.95 -2.39 7.26
CA PHE A 11 -5.13 -1.38 8.30
C PHE A 11 -4.60 -0.02 7.84
N GLN A 12 -5.47 0.97 7.75
CA GLN A 12 -5.13 2.32 7.29
C GLN A 12 -4.63 3.26 8.40
N GLY A 13 -4.08 2.68 9.47
CA GLY A 13 -3.53 3.44 10.60
C GLY A 13 -4.53 3.72 11.72
N ASP A 14 -5.80 3.84 11.44
CA ASP A 14 -6.88 4.09 12.40
C ASP A 14 -8.16 3.27 12.13
N HIS A 15 -8.28 2.64 10.95
CA HIS A 15 -9.47 1.87 10.58
C HIS A 15 -9.19 0.78 9.54
N TYR A 16 -10.18 -0.08 9.38
CA TYR A 16 -10.31 -1.00 8.27
C TYR A 16 -11.57 -0.66 7.50
N ASP A 17 -11.50 -0.61 6.20
CA ASP A 17 -12.68 -0.57 5.37
C ASP A 17 -13.37 -1.93 5.40
N VAL A 18 -14.69 -1.93 5.49
CA VAL A 18 -15.52 -3.13 5.49
C VAL A 18 -16.60 -3.01 4.42
N ASN A 19 -16.83 -4.10 3.69
CA ASN A 19 -17.97 -4.20 2.80
C ASN A 19 -19.26 -4.47 3.60
N GLU A 20 -20.40 -4.56 2.91
CA GLU A 20 -21.70 -4.72 3.56
C GLU A 20 -21.83 -6.05 4.33
N SER A 21 -21.33 -7.15 3.79
CA SER A 21 -21.31 -8.45 4.48
C SER A 21 -20.44 -8.41 5.73
N GLU A 22 -19.23 -7.92 5.61
CA GLU A 22 -18.29 -7.78 6.74
C GLU A 22 -18.83 -6.82 7.82
N ARG A 23 -19.59 -5.81 7.42
CA ARG A 23 -20.27 -4.92 8.36
C ARG A 23 -21.32 -5.69 9.17
N HIS A 24 -22.07 -6.57 8.53
CA HIS A 24 -23.06 -7.42 9.20
C HIS A 24 -22.37 -8.32 10.23
N ASP A 25 -21.35 -9.04 9.79
CA ASP A 25 -20.55 -9.91 10.64
C ASP A 25 -19.93 -9.16 11.83
N ALA A 26 -19.48 -7.92 11.60
CA ALA A 26 -18.94 -7.07 12.66
C ALA A 26 -19.99 -6.76 13.73
N LEU A 27 -21.23 -6.45 13.33
CA LEU A 27 -22.34 -6.18 14.25
C LEU A 27 -22.69 -7.43 15.06
N ASP A 28 -22.73 -8.59 14.44
CA ASP A 28 -22.99 -9.88 15.10
C ASP A 28 -21.87 -10.22 16.11
N LEU A 29 -20.65 -9.79 15.84
CA LEU A 29 -19.50 -9.89 16.75
C LEU A 29 -19.48 -8.82 17.85
N GLY A 30 -20.51 -7.97 17.93
CA GLY A 30 -20.66 -6.96 18.96
C GLY A 30 -20.10 -5.58 18.62
N ALA A 31 -19.81 -5.28 17.36
CA ALA A 31 -19.47 -3.93 16.95
C ALA A 31 -20.71 -3.01 17.02
N THR A 32 -20.50 -1.76 17.35
CA THR A 32 -21.58 -0.76 17.42
C THR A 32 -21.57 0.10 16.15
N ALA A 33 -22.71 0.18 15.48
CA ALA A 33 -22.88 1.11 14.38
C ALA A 33 -22.96 2.53 14.92
N VAL A 34 -22.09 3.42 14.43
CA VAL A 34 -22.07 4.84 14.83
C VAL A 34 -22.12 5.74 13.59
N GLY A 35 -22.64 6.93 13.76
CA GLY A 35 -22.63 7.93 12.70
C GLY A 35 -21.20 8.41 12.39
N CYS A 36 -20.96 8.83 11.16
CA CYS A 36 -19.65 9.29 10.71
C CYS A 36 -19.06 10.42 11.59
N ARG A 37 -19.91 11.34 12.04
CA ARG A 37 -19.47 12.44 12.93
C ARG A 37 -19.00 11.95 14.30
N ASP A 38 -19.73 10.98 14.87
CA ASP A 38 -19.40 10.42 16.19
C ASP A 38 -18.16 9.55 16.11
N LEU A 39 -18.01 8.78 15.02
CA LEU A 39 -16.79 8.02 14.73
C LEU A 39 -15.57 8.96 14.65
N LEU A 40 -15.66 10.03 13.86
CA LEU A 40 -14.56 11.00 13.72
C LEU A 40 -14.23 11.68 15.05
N LYS A 41 -15.23 11.99 15.86
CA LYS A 41 -15.03 12.56 17.20
C LYS A 41 -14.32 11.58 18.11
N SER A 42 -14.75 10.31 18.10
CA SER A 42 -14.14 9.25 18.90
C SER A 42 -12.70 8.97 18.49
N ILE A 43 -12.41 8.88 17.18
CA ILE A 43 -11.07 8.69 16.65
C ILE A 43 -10.14 9.84 17.09
N ARG A 44 -10.62 11.08 17.03
CA ARG A 44 -9.84 12.26 17.45
C ARG A 44 -9.59 12.29 18.97
N SER A 45 -10.62 12.03 19.78
CA SER A 45 -10.51 12.07 21.24
C SER A 45 -9.61 10.98 21.79
N ASN A 46 -9.55 9.83 21.13
CA ASN A 46 -8.68 8.71 21.49
C ASN A 46 -7.28 8.78 20.87
N GLY A 47 -6.96 9.85 20.15
CA GLY A 47 -5.65 10.02 19.50
C GLY A 47 -5.35 8.98 18.42
N LEU A 48 -6.36 8.23 17.95
CA LEU A 48 -6.19 7.14 16.98
C LEU A 48 -5.93 7.66 15.58
N ARG A 49 -6.38 8.87 15.26
CA ARG A 49 -6.04 9.51 14.00
C ARG A 49 -4.66 10.14 14.09
N ARG A 50 -3.65 9.31 14.16
CA ARG A 50 -2.33 9.73 13.73
C ARG A 50 -2.49 10.09 12.25
N ARG A 51 -2.13 11.32 11.87
CA ARG A 51 -1.93 11.66 10.46
C ARG A 51 -1.10 10.52 9.89
N ASN A 52 -1.43 10.02 8.70
CA ASN A 52 -0.55 9.12 7.95
C ASN A 52 0.82 9.79 7.91
N ARG A 53 1.65 9.45 8.87
CA ARG A 53 2.97 10.03 8.99
C ARG A 53 3.87 9.10 8.20
N LEU A 54 4.34 9.59 7.09
CA LEU A 54 5.60 9.12 6.52
C LEU A 54 6.71 9.04 7.59
N GLU A 55 6.50 9.67 8.75
CA GLU A 55 7.40 9.66 9.92
C GLU A 55 7.67 8.26 10.48
N ASP A 56 6.76 7.29 10.30
CA ASP A 56 6.98 5.89 10.71
C ASP A 56 7.69 5.08 9.61
N TRP A 57 7.87 5.64 8.41
CA TRP A 57 8.52 5.03 7.28
C TRP A 57 9.88 5.69 7.02
N ASN A 58 10.91 4.88 6.91
CA ASN A 58 12.20 5.35 6.44
C ASN A 58 12.16 5.50 4.92
N ILE A 59 12.43 6.71 4.43
CA ILE A 59 12.61 6.95 3.00
C ILE A 59 13.96 6.37 2.60
N ILE A 60 13.94 5.37 1.73
CA ILE A 60 15.13 4.69 1.23
C ILE A 60 15.56 5.29 -0.12
N CYS A 61 14.60 5.68 -0.94
CA CYS A 61 14.82 6.25 -2.25
C CYS A 61 13.71 7.24 -2.60
N ASP A 62 14.07 8.40 -3.12
CA ASP A 62 13.15 9.39 -3.73
C ASP A 62 13.89 10.04 -4.90
N GLN A 63 13.72 9.50 -6.11
CA GLN A 63 14.43 9.97 -7.30
C GLN A 63 13.67 9.72 -8.59
N GLU A 64 14.12 10.39 -9.67
CA GLU A 64 13.68 10.07 -11.03
C GLU A 64 14.67 9.11 -11.68
N VAL A 65 14.15 8.07 -12.30
CA VAL A 65 14.96 7.06 -13.01
C VAL A 65 14.30 6.63 -14.31
N GLU A 66 15.06 5.97 -15.16
CA GLU A 66 14.50 5.25 -16.30
C GLU A 66 13.81 3.96 -15.81
N GLY A 67 12.67 3.64 -16.41
CA GLY A 67 11.86 2.51 -15.99
C GLY A 67 12.61 1.17 -16.00
N SER A 68 13.55 0.99 -16.94
CA SER A 68 14.41 -0.19 -17.01
C SER A 68 15.31 -0.40 -15.79
N SER A 69 15.62 0.65 -15.05
CA SER A 69 16.48 0.61 -13.87
C SER A 69 15.73 0.31 -12.57
N ILE A 70 14.40 0.26 -12.60
CA ILE A 70 13.59 0.11 -11.39
C ILE A 70 13.84 -1.22 -10.66
N PRO A 71 13.92 -2.39 -11.32
CA PRO A 71 14.16 -3.64 -10.61
C PRO A 71 15.48 -3.62 -9.83
N ASP A 72 16.55 -3.14 -10.44
CA ASP A 72 17.85 -3.02 -9.80
C ASP A 72 17.83 -2.02 -8.64
N LEU A 73 17.10 -0.91 -8.82
CA LEU A 73 16.91 0.08 -7.77
C LEU A 73 16.18 -0.50 -6.56
N ILE A 74 15.12 -1.27 -6.76
CA ILE A 74 14.42 -1.96 -5.68
C ILE A 74 15.35 -2.91 -4.95
N VAL A 75 16.06 -3.76 -5.69
CA VAL A 75 16.97 -4.76 -5.13
C VAL A 75 18.12 -4.12 -4.33
N SER A 76 18.64 -2.99 -4.80
CA SER A 76 19.75 -2.28 -4.12
C SER A 76 19.29 -1.44 -2.94
N SER A 77 18.06 -0.95 -2.94
CA SER A 77 17.56 -0.02 -1.93
C SER A 77 16.90 -0.72 -0.75
N VAL A 78 16.13 -1.77 -1.00
CA VAL A 78 15.37 -2.47 0.05
C VAL A 78 16.29 -3.44 0.80
N THR A 79 16.36 -3.29 2.13
CA THR A 79 17.26 -4.12 2.96
C THR A 79 16.83 -5.58 3.08
N SER A 80 15.55 -5.86 2.90
CA SER A 80 14.98 -7.21 2.93
C SER A 80 14.95 -7.82 1.53
N ARG A 81 15.67 -8.93 1.35
CA ARG A 81 15.61 -9.69 0.07
C ARG A 81 14.22 -10.23 -0.23
N CYS A 82 13.42 -10.53 0.78
CA CYS A 82 12.04 -10.98 0.63
C CYS A 82 11.19 -9.85 0.03
N PHE A 83 11.22 -8.66 0.64
CA PHE A 83 10.49 -7.50 0.16
C PHE A 83 10.93 -7.10 -1.26
N SER A 84 12.21 -6.99 -1.52
CA SER A 84 12.70 -6.58 -2.84
C SER A 84 12.23 -7.53 -3.94
N ARG A 85 12.27 -8.84 -3.69
CA ARG A 85 11.78 -9.84 -4.64
C ARG A 85 10.28 -9.70 -4.90
N GLN A 86 9.48 -9.57 -3.87
CA GLN A 86 8.03 -9.44 -3.98
C GLN A 86 7.64 -8.15 -4.70
N LEU A 87 8.25 -7.02 -4.35
CA LEU A 87 8.01 -5.75 -5.02
C LEU A 87 8.29 -5.81 -6.52
N VAL A 88 9.37 -6.47 -6.93
CA VAL A 88 9.71 -6.65 -8.36
C VAL A 88 8.68 -7.55 -9.05
N ILE A 89 8.26 -8.64 -8.41
CA ILE A 89 7.23 -9.52 -8.98
C ILE A 89 5.93 -8.74 -9.19
N GLN A 90 5.48 -8.00 -8.19
CA GLN A 90 4.24 -7.23 -8.27
C GLN A 90 4.34 -6.10 -9.30
N LEU A 91 5.47 -5.41 -9.38
CA LEU A 91 5.69 -4.40 -10.40
C LEU A 91 5.51 -4.97 -11.81
N ASN A 92 6.09 -6.13 -12.09
CA ASN A 92 5.98 -6.80 -13.40
C ASN A 92 4.54 -7.23 -13.74
N GLU A 93 3.73 -7.51 -12.71
CA GLU A 93 2.32 -7.81 -12.91
C GLU A 93 1.49 -6.57 -13.27
N PHE A 94 1.88 -5.38 -12.79
CA PHE A 94 1.18 -4.13 -13.08
C PHE A 94 1.61 -3.51 -14.40
N SER A 95 2.91 -3.39 -14.64
CA SER A 95 3.43 -2.68 -15.81
C SER A 95 4.78 -3.28 -16.26
N PRO A 96 4.76 -4.32 -17.09
CA PRO A 96 5.98 -4.99 -17.52
C PRO A 96 6.83 -4.17 -18.51
N GLU A 97 6.30 -3.10 -19.11
CA GLU A 97 6.95 -2.34 -20.18
C GLU A 97 7.37 -0.94 -19.73
N LEU A 98 8.21 -0.88 -18.69
CA LEU A 98 8.72 0.40 -18.17
C LEU A 98 10.02 0.88 -18.85
N THR A 99 10.41 0.31 -20.01
CA THR A 99 11.77 0.38 -20.50
C THR A 99 12.25 1.76 -20.89
N ASN A 100 11.58 2.63 -21.49
CA ASN A 100 12.14 3.89 -22.04
C ASN A 100 11.41 5.15 -21.52
N ILE A 101 10.86 5.06 -20.34
CA ILE A 101 10.14 6.17 -19.72
C ILE A 101 10.85 6.63 -18.44
N LYS A 102 10.87 7.93 -18.23
CA LYS A 102 11.31 8.52 -16.95
C LYS A 102 10.15 8.52 -15.99
N VAL A 103 10.40 8.04 -14.79
CA VAL A 103 9.41 7.93 -13.72
C VAL A 103 9.99 8.40 -12.40
N LYS A 104 9.14 8.95 -11.56
CA LYS A 104 9.48 9.23 -10.16
C LYS A 104 9.25 7.97 -9.34
N VAL A 105 10.27 7.59 -8.57
CA VAL A 105 10.25 6.42 -7.68
C VAL A 105 10.42 6.89 -6.24
N LEU A 106 9.53 6.43 -5.37
CA LEU A 106 9.66 6.55 -3.93
C LEU A 106 9.63 5.13 -3.33
N ILE A 107 10.68 4.78 -2.62
CA ILE A 107 10.76 3.53 -1.85
C ILE A 107 10.85 3.89 -0.38
N VAL A 108 9.97 3.31 0.42
CA VAL A 108 9.95 3.48 1.86
C VAL A 108 9.90 2.12 2.55
N GLN A 109 10.52 2.02 3.71
CA GLN A 109 10.57 0.77 4.47
C GLN A 109 10.43 1.03 5.96
N ARG A 110 9.79 0.09 6.65
CA ARG A 110 9.77 -0.06 8.10
C ARG A 110 10.05 -1.52 8.48
N SER A 111 10.07 -1.84 9.77
CA SER A 111 10.50 -3.16 10.26
C SER A 111 9.76 -4.34 9.62
N ASP A 112 8.48 -4.19 9.34
CA ASP A 112 7.57 -5.26 8.91
C ASP A 112 6.95 -5.04 7.53
N GLN A 113 7.28 -3.94 6.84
CA GLN A 113 6.70 -3.62 5.54
C GLN A 113 7.70 -2.83 4.68
N ALA A 114 7.58 -2.99 3.37
CA ALA A 114 8.16 -2.11 2.39
C ALA A 114 7.06 -1.59 1.44
N ALA A 115 7.17 -0.35 1.03
CA ALA A 115 6.28 0.24 0.05
C ALA A 115 7.08 0.84 -1.11
N PHE A 116 6.55 0.64 -2.30
CA PHE A 116 7.09 1.13 -3.54
C PHE A 116 6.02 1.94 -4.26
N ILE A 117 6.36 3.15 -4.63
CA ILE A 117 5.47 4.06 -5.34
C ILE A 117 6.19 4.55 -6.58
N ILE A 118 5.60 4.31 -7.73
CA ILE A 118 6.08 4.80 -9.02
C ILE A 118 5.03 5.71 -9.64
N SER A 119 5.46 6.85 -10.15
CA SER A 119 4.59 7.83 -10.81
C SER A 119 5.18 8.31 -12.11
N GLY A 120 4.39 8.35 -13.16
CA GLY A 120 4.81 8.80 -14.47
C GLY A 120 3.83 8.43 -15.58
N PRO A 121 4.21 8.60 -16.85
CA PRO A 121 3.38 8.24 -18.00
C PRO A 121 3.46 6.72 -18.27
N LEU A 122 2.93 5.90 -17.35
CA LEU A 122 3.11 4.44 -17.30
C LEU A 122 2.32 3.67 -18.38
N GLY A 123 1.48 4.36 -19.18
CA GLY A 123 0.65 3.69 -20.18
C GLY A 123 -0.46 2.80 -19.56
N GLU A 124 -0.89 1.80 -20.30
CA GLU A 124 -1.90 0.85 -19.84
C GLU A 124 -1.29 -0.17 -18.88
N CYS A 125 -1.88 -0.25 -17.69
CA CYS A 125 -1.49 -1.23 -16.69
C CYS A 125 -2.44 -2.43 -16.72
N LYS A 126 -1.87 -3.64 -16.59
CA LYS A 126 -2.62 -4.91 -16.67
C LYS A 126 -3.59 -5.10 -15.52
N ARG A 127 -3.27 -4.59 -14.34
CA ARG A 127 -4.08 -4.72 -13.12
C ARG A 127 -4.35 -3.35 -12.52
N LYS A 128 -5.51 -3.22 -11.87
CA LYS A 128 -5.88 -1.99 -11.15
C LYS A 128 -5.66 -2.10 -9.65
N THR A 129 -5.84 -3.28 -9.09
CA THR A 129 -5.68 -3.54 -7.65
C THR A 129 -5.23 -4.97 -7.40
N VAL A 130 -4.44 -5.15 -6.33
CA VAL A 130 -4.16 -6.44 -5.71
C VAL A 130 -4.38 -6.26 -4.21
N ASP A 131 -5.05 -7.20 -3.59
CA ASP A 131 -5.20 -7.27 -2.13
C ASP A 131 -5.18 -8.75 -1.75
N ASN A 132 -4.09 -9.19 -1.14
CA ASN A 132 -3.90 -10.54 -0.62
C ASN A 132 -3.27 -10.47 0.77
N ASP A 133 -2.87 -11.61 1.35
CA ASP A 133 -2.42 -11.67 2.74
C ASP A 133 -1.20 -10.81 3.06
N THR A 134 -0.30 -10.65 2.09
CA THR A 134 0.97 -9.95 2.29
C THR A 134 1.13 -8.72 1.40
N THR A 135 0.34 -8.61 0.35
CA THR A 135 0.48 -7.54 -0.66
C THR A 135 -0.79 -6.74 -0.79
N TRP A 136 -0.63 -5.44 -0.77
CA TRP A 136 -1.65 -4.50 -1.20
C TRP A 136 -1.08 -3.64 -2.32
N ALA A 137 -1.80 -3.52 -3.41
CA ALA A 137 -1.38 -2.67 -4.52
C ALA A 137 -2.57 -2.03 -5.22
N ARG A 138 -2.37 -0.81 -5.67
CA ARG A 138 -3.37 -0.08 -6.46
C ARG A 138 -2.73 0.76 -7.55
N LEU A 139 -3.56 1.07 -8.54
CA LEU A 139 -3.27 2.04 -9.59
C LEU A 139 -4.23 3.22 -9.45
N SER A 140 -3.68 4.42 -9.55
CA SER A 140 -4.45 5.65 -9.66
C SER A 140 -3.94 6.48 -10.83
N SER A 141 -4.82 7.19 -11.52
CA SER A 141 -4.45 8.04 -12.66
C SER A 141 -4.92 9.46 -12.45
N SER A 142 -4.07 10.41 -12.80
CA SER A 142 -4.37 11.85 -12.77
C SER A 142 -3.81 12.50 -14.03
N GLY A 143 -4.67 12.84 -14.98
CA GLY A 143 -4.28 13.34 -16.28
C GLY A 143 -3.47 12.30 -17.07
N ILE A 144 -2.28 12.70 -17.51
CA ILE A 144 -1.36 11.82 -18.26
C ILE A 144 -0.49 10.94 -17.35
N ASN A 145 -0.48 11.21 -16.05
CA ASN A 145 0.32 10.48 -15.10
C ASN A 145 -0.49 9.38 -14.42
N THR A 146 0.15 8.24 -14.29
CA THR A 146 -0.36 7.10 -13.55
C THR A 146 0.57 6.83 -12.38
N THR A 147 -0.01 6.48 -11.25
CA THR A 147 0.73 6.07 -10.05
C THR A 147 0.39 4.64 -9.70
N ILE A 148 1.42 3.80 -9.61
CA ILE A 148 1.35 2.46 -9.02
C ILE A 148 1.88 2.56 -7.61
N GLU A 149 1.13 2.03 -6.66
CA GLU A 149 1.50 1.95 -5.25
C GLU A 149 1.41 0.48 -4.82
N ILE A 150 2.51 -0.07 -4.33
CA ILE A 150 2.61 -1.45 -3.88
C ILE A 150 3.14 -1.45 -2.46
N VAL A 151 2.45 -2.12 -1.55
CA VAL A 151 2.85 -2.33 -0.17
C VAL A 151 2.95 -3.82 0.10
N GLU A 152 4.12 -4.25 0.53
CA GLU A 152 4.40 -5.63 0.93
C GLU A 152 4.63 -5.70 2.44
N GLY A 153 4.07 -6.72 3.07
CA GLY A 153 4.22 -6.99 4.50
C GLY A 153 4.72 -8.40 4.76
N ILE A 154 5.30 -8.61 5.94
CA ILE A 154 5.61 -9.95 6.46
C ILE A 154 4.41 -10.42 7.27
N GLU A 155 3.92 -11.64 6.99
CA GLU A 155 3.01 -12.31 7.91
C GLU A 155 3.77 -12.61 9.22
N TRP A 156 3.18 -12.19 10.32
CA TRP A 156 3.62 -12.65 11.62
C TRP A 156 2.94 -14.00 11.89
N SER A 157 3.72 -15.05 11.77
CA SER A 157 3.34 -16.40 12.23
C SER A 157 3.26 -16.46 13.77
#